data_0943433876dff8776cdc211aafc3c18b
#
_entry.id   0943433876dff8776cdc211aafc3c18b
#
_cell.length_a   1.000
_cell.length_b   1.000
_cell.length_c   1.000
_cell.angle_alpha   90.00
_cell.angle_beta   90.00
_cell.angle_gamma   90.00
#
_symmetry.space_group_name_H-M   'P 1'
#
loop_
_entity.id
_entity.type
_entity.pdbx_description
1 polymer ?
#
loop_
_entity_poly.entity_id
_entity_poly.type
_entity_poly.pdbx_seq_one_letter_code
_entity_poly.pdbx_strand_id
1 'polypeptide(L)'
;SDLADFQVGAVINTRKCFTMVKGYSTAKGLYRTLFENNKSIIVFDDCDAVLKDPVALNLLKGALDSYGKRIISWNADMRDDDLPRSFNFEGRVIFISNMTQDSIDQAIRSRSMLIDLSMTADQKIERMETIAKSDSFLPEYDKNIKQDALNLIRELKGSAKEISLRTLISVSKIRASNPKDYKDLAEYMICA
;
A
#
# COMPACT_ATOMS: atom_id res chain seq x y z
N SER A 1 -0.76 6.22 2.98
CA SER A 1 -0.90 6.31 4.44
C SER A 1 -1.87 7.42 4.84
N ASP A 2 -1.87 8.56 4.16
CA ASP A 2 -2.69 9.74 4.52
C ASP A 2 -4.21 9.52 4.39
N LEU A 3 -4.67 8.64 3.49
CA LEU A 3 -6.10 8.31 3.39
C LEU A 3 -6.60 7.45 4.55
N ALA A 4 -5.74 6.60 5.11
CA ALA A 4 -6.05 5.83 6.32
C ALA A 4 -5.97 6.71 7.57
N ASP A 5 -5.00 7.62 7.63
CA ASP A 5 -4.81 8.56 8.73
C ASP A 5 -5.89 9.65 8.77
N PHE A 6 -6.43 10.06 7.61
CA PHE A 6 -7.54 11.02 7.55
C PHE A 6 -8.82 10.49 8.24
N GLN A 7 -8.99 9.17 8.30
CA GLN A 7 -10.12 8.55 8.99
C GLN A 7 -9.86 8.30 10.49
N VAL A 8 -8.62 8.41 10.97
CA VAL A 8 -8.27 8.25 12.40
C VAL A 8 -8.87 9.37 13.25
N GLY A 9 -9.12 10.55 12.68
CA GLY A 9 -9.77 11.67 13.38
C GLY A 9 -11.26 11.48 13.66
N ALA A 10 -11.91 10.48 13.05
CA ALA A 10 -13.33 10.19 13.26
C ALA A 10 -13.53 9.04 14.27
N VAL A 11 -12.92 9.15 15.45
CA VAL A 11 -13.23 8.25 16.56
C VAL A 11 -14.55 8.67 17.18
N ILE A 12 -15.64 8.21 16.60
CA ILE A 12 -16.92 8.18 17.28
C ILE A 12 -17.03 6.82 17.96
N ASN A 13 -16.90 6.79 19.28
CA ASN A 13 -17.08 5.63 20.16
C ASN A 13 -16.08 4.47 19.98
N THR A 14 -14.87 4.55 20.53
CA THR A 14 -13.98 3.44 20.93
C THR A 14 -13.90 2.16 20.05
N ARG A 15 -14.58 2.06 18.93
CA ARG A 15 -14.44 1.00 17.93
C ARG A 15 -13.51 1.48 16.84
N LYS A 16 -12.44 0.74 16.58
CA LYS A 16 -11.61 0.94 15.38
C LYS A 16 -12.52 0.93 14.15
N CYS A 17 -12.59 2.04 13.43
CA CYS A 17 -13.40 2.13 12.21
C CYS A 17 -12.83 1.28 11.08
N PHE A 18 -11.57 0.87 11.16
CA PHE A 18 -10.90 0.05 10.17
C PHE A 18 -9.90 -0.92 10.81
N THR A 19 -9.62 -2.00 10.09
CA THR A 19 -8.55 -2.97 10.38
C THR A 19 -7.57 -2.97 9.23
N MET A 20 -6.27 -2.86 9.52
CA MET A 20 -5.21 -2.94 8.51
C MET A 20 -4.58 -4.32 8.53
N VAL A 21 -4.48 -4.93 7.36
CA VAL A 21 -3.82 -6.23 7.12
C VAL A 21 -2.65 -5.99 6.19
N LYS A 22 -1.45 -6.45 6.56
CA LYS A 22 -0.24 -6.29 5.77
C LYS A 22 0.41 -7.63 5.50
N GLY A 23 1.00 -7.77 4.30
CA GLY A 23 1.79 -8.92 3.91
C GLY A 23 0.97 -10.10 3.38
N TYR A 24 1.45 -11.33 3.62
CA TYR A 24 0.87 -12.53 3.04
C TYR A 24 -0.39 -12.99 3.78
N SER A 25 -1.42 -13.33 3.03
CA SER A 25 -2.63 -13.98 3.55
C SER A 25 -3.02 -15.15 2.64
N THR A 26 -3.39 -16.28 3.25
CA THR A 26 -4.02 -17.40 2.53
C THR A 26 -5.49 -17.10 2.29
N ALA A 27 -6.13 -17.84 1.37
CA ALA A 27 -7.57 -17.74 1.16
C ALA A 27 -8.37 -18.00 2.46
N LYS A 28 -7.94 -18.96 3.30
CA LYS A 28 -8.56 -19.22 4.61
C LYS A 28 -8.34 -18.05 5.57
N GLY A 29 -7.15 -17.46 5.58
CA GLY A 29 -6.85 -16.26 6.36
C GLY A 29 -7.70 -15.07 5.92
N LEU A 30 -7.89 -14.89 4.61
CA LEU A 30 -8.81 -13.89 4.06
C LEU A 30 -10.25 -14.13 4.54
N TYR A 31 -10.76 -15.35 4.45
CA TYR A 31 -12.11 -15.69 4.91
C TYR A 31 -12.31 -15.34 6.38
N ARG A 32 -11.35 -15.72 7.24
CA ARG A 32 -11.34 -15.38 8.67
C ARG A 32 -11.32 -13.85 8.88
N THR A 33 -10.44 -13.15 8.19
CA THR A 33 -10.33 -11.68 8.29
C THR A 33 -11.64 -10.99 7.93
N LEU A 34 -12.31 -11.42 6.85
CA LEU A 34 -13.60 -10.88 6.43
C LEU A 34 -14.70 -11.16 7.47
N PHE A 35 -14.70 -12.33 8.08
CA PHE A 35 -15.66 -12.70 9.12
C PHE A 35 -15.46 -11.92 10.41
N GLU A 36 -14.24 -11.93 10.95
CA GLU A 36 -13.92 -11.28 12.23
C GLU A 36 -14.06 -9.75 12.19
N ASN A 37 -13.86 -9.16 11.01
CA ASN A 37 -13.96 -7.71 10.79
C ASN A 37 -15.23 -7.34 9.99
N ASN A 38 -16.24 -8.17 10.03
CA ASN A 38 -17.50 -7.88 9.40
C ASN A 38 -18.11 -6.56 9.95
N LYS A 39 -18.70 -5.77 9.10
CA LYS A 39 -19.22 -4.40 9.36
C LYS A 39 -18.14 -3.31 9.55
N SER A 40 -16.86 -3.64 9.37
CA SER A 40 -15.74 -2.70 9.42
C SER A 40 -15.19 -2.41 8.04
N ILE A 41 -14.29 -1.43 7.94
CA ILE A 41 -13.43 -1.21 6.77
C ILE A 41 -12.18 -2.07 6.97
N ILE A 42 -11.86 -2.91 6.00
CA ILE A 42 -10.66 -3.73 6.00
C ILE A 42 -9.71 -3.17 4.93
N VAL A 43 -8.53 -2.77 5.33
CA VAL A 43 -7.48 -2.25 4.43
C VAL A 43 -6.43 -3.34 4.26
N PHE A 44 -6.28 -3.86 3.05
CA PHE A 44 -5.20 -4.76 2.66
C PHE A 44 -4.09 -3.93 2.03
N ASP A 45 -2.93 -3.89 2.70
CA ASP A 45 -1.76 -3.12 2.27
C ASP A 45 -0.64 -4.11 1.90
N ASP A 46 -0.19 -4.04 0.64
CA ASP A 46 0.83 -4.93 0.06
C ASP A 46 0.47 -6.44 0.16
N CYS A 47 -0.82 -6.74 -0.01
CA CYS A 47 -1.37 -8.10 0.02
C CYS A 47 -1.67 -8.65 -1.38
N ASP A 48 -0.82 -8.37 -2.36
CA ASP A 48 -1.03 -8.71 -3.79
C ASP A 48 -1.21 -10.21 -4.05
N ALA A 49 -0.69 -11.07 -3.17
CA ALA A 49 -0.89 -12.51 -3.26
C ALA A 49 -2.37 -12.90 -3.20
N VAL A 50 -3.18 -12.20 -2.41
CA VAL A 50 -4.63 -12.42 -2.31
C VAL A 50 -5.33 -12.15 -3.65
N LEU A 51 -4.87 -11.14 -4.39
CA LEU A 51 -5.41 -10.77 -5.70
C LEU A 51 -4.96 -11.70 -6.83
N LYS A 52 -4.03 -12.64 -6.56
CA LYS A 52 -3.52 -13.64 -7.51
C LYS A 52 -3.98 -15.06 -7.19
N ASP A 53 -4.50 -15.31 -6.00
CA ASP A 53 -4.99 -16.62 -5.57
C ASP A 53 -6.43 -16.83 -6.07
N PRO A 54 -6.70 -17.87 -6.89
CA PRO A 54 -8.03 -18.11 -7.44
C PRO A 54 -9.12 -18.34 -6.38
N VAL A 55 -8.76 -18.96 -5.25
CA VAL A 55 -9.71 -19.22 -4.15
C VAL A 55 -10.03 -17.91 -3.42
N ALA A 56 -9.02 -17.11 -3.12
CA ALA A 56 -9.20 -15.79 -2.52
C ALA A 56 -10.01 -14.86 -3.44
N LEU A 57 -9.73 -14.87 -4.76
CA LEU A 57 -10.50 -14.11 -5.74
C LEU A 57 -11.99 -14.45 -5.72
N ASN A 58 -12.35 -15.74 -5.59
CA ASN A 58 -13.75 -16.14 -5.50
C ASN A 58 -14.43 -15.62 -4.22
N LEU A 59 -13.72 -15.61 -3.10
CA LEU A 59 -14.22 -15.00 -1.86
C LEU A 59 -14.42 -13.51 -2.02
N LEU A 60 -13.45 -12.81 -2.64
CA LEU A 60 -13.54 -11.38 -2.89
C LEU A 60 -14.67 -11.01 -3.84
N LYS A 61 -14.91 -11.81 -4.90
CA LYS A 61 -16.05 -11.62 -5.80
C LYS A 61 -17.37 -11.62 -5.03
N GLY A 62 -17.52 -12.53 -4.06
CA GLY A 62 -18.69 -12.55 -3.17
C GLY A 62 -18.74 -11.36 -2.20
N ALA A 63 -17.58 -10.96 -1.66
CA ALA A 63 -17.47 -9.84 -0.72
C ALA A 63 -17.72 -8.47 -1.37
N LEU A 64 -17.39 -8.34 -2.65
CA LEU A 64 -17.49 -7.10 -3.41
C LEU A 64 -18.73 -7.04 -4.31
N ASP A 65 -19.63 -8.03 -4.23
CA ASP A 65 -20.83 -8.03 -5.05
C ASP A 65 -21.71 -6.79 -4.77
N SER A 66 -22.29 -6.26 -5.84
CA SER A 66 -23.15 -5.09 -5.79
C SER A 66 -24.63 -5.43 -5.68
N TYR A 67 -25.00 -6.69 -5.83
CA TYR A 67 -26.37 -7.15 -5.91
C TYR A 67 -26.78 -7.95 -4.66
N GLY A 68 -27.71 -7.42 -3.89
CA GLY A 68 -28.35 -8.12 -2.79
C GLY A 68 -27.44 -8.37 -1.57
N LYS A 69 -27.61 -9.55 -0.96
CA LYS A 69 -26.79 -9.95 0.19
C LYS A 69 -25.45 -10.53 -0.28
N ARG A 70 -24.36 -10.04 0.29
CA ARG A 70 -22.99 -10.49 -0.02
C ARG A 70 -22.64 -11.72 0.80
N ILE A 71 -23.17 -12.87 0.41
CA ILE A 71 -22.92 -14.14 1.11
C ILE A 71 -21.59 -14.71 0.67
N ILE A 72 -20.69 -14.89 1.62
CA ILE A 72 -19.39 -15.53 1.42
C ILE A 72 -19.46 -16.91 2.04
N SER A 73 -19.05 -17.95 1.28
CA SER A 73 -19.08 -19.34 1.73
C SER A 73 -17.69 -19.98 1.64
N TRP A 74 -17.38 -20.83 2.63
CA TRP A 74 -16.19 -21.64 2.67
C TRP A 74 -16.58 -23.10 2.73
N ASN A 75 -16.37 -23.84 1.64
CA ASN A 75 -16.82 -25.22 1.50
C ASN A 75 -15.69 -26.26 1.67
N ALA A 76 -14.47 -25.83 2.00
CA ALA A 76 -13.38 -26.74 2.32
C ALA A 76 -13.48 -27.28 3.75
N ASP A 77 -12.71 -28.35 4.03
CA ASP A 77 -12.70 -28.99 5.34
C ASP A 77 -12.26 -28.02 6.45
N MET A 78 -13.12 -27.80 7.43
CA MET A 78 -12.89 -26.90 8.57
C MET A 78 -12.79 -27.72 9.84
N ARG A 79 -11.64 -28.39 10.03
CA ARG A 79 -11.44 -29.32 11.17
C ARG A 79 -11.32 -28.65 12.54
N ASP A 80 -11.04 -27.34 12.60
CA ASP A 80 -10.66 -26.68 13.88
C ASP A 80 -11.27 -25.28 14.05
N ASP A 81 -12.40 -24.97 13.41
CA ASP A 81 -12.75 -23.55 13.32
C ASP A 81 -14.09 -23.21 13.96
N ASP A 82 -14.06 -22.22 14.85
CA ASP A 82 -15.21 -21.42 15.27
C ASP A 82 -15.79 -20.53 14.14
N LEU A 83 -15.38 -20.78 12.88
CA LEU A 83 -15.84 -20.03 11.73
C LEU A 83 -17.09 -20.67 11.11
N PRO A 84 -18.11 -19.88 10.77
CA PRO A 84 -19.28 -20.39 10.08
C PRO A 84 -18.92 -20.82 8.64
N ARG A 85 -19.67 -21.75 8.06
CA ARG A 85 -19.51 -22.14 6.65
C ARG A 85 -19.89 -21.05 5.66
N SER A 86 -20.74 -20.12 6.08
CA SER A 86 -21.12 -18.95 5.29
C SER A 86 -21.58 -17.83 6.19
N PHE A 87 -21.42 -16.60 5.72
CA PHE A 87 -21.94 -15.41 6.39
C PHE A 87 -22.26 -14.31 5.39
N ASN A 88 -23.10 -13.36 5.80
CA ASN A 88 -23.36 -12.13 5.04
C ASN A 88 -22.30 -11.09 5.40
N PHE A 89 -21.53 -10.65 4.42
CA PHE A 89 -20.51 -9.62 4.60
C PHE A 89 -21.11 -8.23 4.42
N GLU A 90 -21.02 -7.40 5.44
CA GLU A 90 -21.55 -6.03 5.48
C GLU A 90 -20.43 -4.98 5.53
N GLY A 91 -19.16 -5.42 5.59
CA GLY A 91 -17.99 -4.55 5.63
C GLY A 91 -17.65 -3.91 4.28
N ARG A 92 -16.54 -3.19 4.28
CA ARG A 92 -15.92 -2.61 3.08
C ARG A 92 -14.48 -3.06 2.99
N VAL A 93 -13.96 -3.13 1.78
CA VAL A 93 -12.57 -3.55 1.53
C VAL A 93 -11.87 -2.47 0.73
N ILE A 94 -10.65 -2.15 1.14
CA ILE A 94 -9.72 -1.27 0.41
C ILE A 94 -8.45 -2.08 0.17
N PHE A 95 -7.99 -2.12 -1.08
CA PHE A 95 -6.68 -2.66 -1.44
C PHE A 95 -5.73 -1.52 -1.78
N ILE A 96 -4.53 -1.55 -1.18
CA ILE A 96 -3.39 -0.73 -1.57
C ILE A 96 -2.38 -1.69 -2.20
N SER A 97 -2.11 -1.50 -3.49
CA SER A 97 -1.35 -2.44 -4.30
C SER A 97 -0.44 -1.72 -5.28
N ASN A 98 0.69 -2.33 -5.57
CA ASN A 98 1.61 -1.90 -6.64
C ASN A 98 1.32 -2.60 -7.99
N MET A 99 0.27 -3.40 -8.07
CA MET A 99 -0.14 -4.06 -9.30
C MET A 99 -0.65 -3.05 -10.33
N THR A 100 -0.34 -3.29 -11.59
CA THR A 100 -0.95 -2.53 -12.69
C THR A 100 -2.43 -2.88 -12.81
N GLN A 101 -3.25 -1.95 -13.26
CA GLN A 101 -4.69 -2.16 -13.40
C GLN A 101 -5.02 -3.40 -14.25
N ASP A 102 -4.26 -3.65 -15.31
CA ASP A 102 -4.47 -4.78 -16.21
C ASP A 102 -4.13 -6.14 -15.59
N SER A 103 -3.31 -6.16 -14.54
CA SER A 103 -2.96 -7.37 -13.81
C SER A 103 -4.00 -7.76 -12.74
N ILE A 104 -4.96 -6.89 -12.46
CA ILE A 104 -6.07 -7.18 -11.54
C ILE A 104 -7.20 -7.89 -12.28
N ASP A 105 -7.73 -8.96 -11.69
CA ASP A 105 -8.86 -9.73 -12.25
C ASP A 105 -10.02 -8.79 -12.64
N GLN A 106 -10.55 -8.99 -13.86
CA GLN A 106 -11.61 -8.14 -14.41
C GLN A 106 -12.88 -8.10 -13.52
N ALA A 107 -13.22 -9.23 -12.89
CA ALA A 107 -14.40 -9.27 -12.04
C ALA A 107 -14.21 -8.48 -10.73
N ILE A 108 -12.99 -8.35 -10.25
CA ILE A 108 -12.66 -7.46 -9.12
C ILE A 108 -12.73 -6.00 -9.58
N ARG A 109 -12.13 -5.69 -10.72
CA ARG A 109 -12.18 -4.33 -11.29
C ARG A 109 -13.60 -3.82 -11.50
N SER A 110 -14.47 -4.64 -12.04
CA SER A 110 -15.88 -4.27 -12.31
C SER A 110 -16.71 -4.05 -11.05
N ARG A 111 -16.27 -4.57 -9.90
CA ARG A 111 -16.94 -4.44 -8.59
C ARG A 111 -16.30 -3.43 -7.67
N SER A 112 -15.25 -2.74 -8.14
CA SER A 112 -14.44 -1.84 -7.31
C SER A 112 -14.29 -0.48 -7.96
N MET A 113 -14.09 0.54 -7.14
CA MET A 113 -13.59 1.83 -7.59
C MET A 113 -12.07 1.75 -7.63
N LEU A 114 -11.49 1.93 -8.80
CA LEU A 114 -10.04 2.00 -8.98
C LEU A 114 -9.57 3.45 -8.95
N ILE A 115 -8.56 3.71 -8.15
CA ILE A 115 -7.89 5.01 -8.07
C ILE A 115 -6.43 4.78 -8.42
N ASP A 116 -6.00 5.35 -9.53
CA ASP A 116 -4.60 5.33 -9.94
C ASP A 116 -3.87 6.51 -9.29
N LEU A 117 -2.89 6.19 -8.45
CA LEU A 117 -2.02 7.15 -7.76
C LEU A 117 -0.60 7.15 -8.36
N SER A 118 -0.40 6.57 -9.54
CA SER A 118 0.90 6.59 -10.20
C SER A 118 1.32 8.03 -10.53
N MET A 119 2.61 8.29 -10.37
CA MET A 119 3.22 9.58 -10.60
C MET A 119 4.37 9.44 -11.59
N THR A 120 4.53 10.44 -12.46
CA THR A 120 5.73 10.57 -13.28
C THR A 120 6.96 10.86 -12.40
N ALA A 121 8.17 10.67 -12.96
CA ALA A 121 9.41 11.00 -12.24
C ALA A 121 9.42 12.46 -11.75
N ASP A 122 8.97 13.39 -12.58
CA ASP A 122 8.91 14.81 -12.22
C ASP A 122 7.92 15.08 -11.08
N GLN A 123 6.74 14.49 -11.12
CA GLN A 123 5.76 14.61 -10.03
C GLN A 123 6.27 13.99 -8.72
N LYS A 124 6.98 12.86 -8.79
CA LYS A 124 7.62 12.25 -7.62
C LYS A 124 8.68 13.19 -7.02
N ILE A 125 9.52 13.80 -7.86
CA ILE A 125 10.55 14.74 -7.41
C ILE A 125 9.93 15.99 -6.78
N GLU A 126 8.88 16.55 -7.38
CA GLU A 126 8.15 17.70 -6.82
C GLU A 126 7.56 17.36 -5.43
N ARG A 127 6.97 16.16 -5.32
CA ARG A 127 6.46 15.69 -4.02
C ARG A 127 7.57 15.51 -3.00
N MET A 128 8.72 14.95 -3.40
CA MET A 128 9.90 14.83 -2.53
C MET A 128 10.42 16.20 -2.07
N GLU A 129 10.44 17.21 -2.94
CA GLU A 129 10.78 18.58 -2.56
C GLU A 129 9.89 19.13 -1.46
N THR A 130 8.59 18.91 -1.60
CA THR A 130 7.61 19.33 -0.60
C THR A 130 7.86 18.63 0.74
N ILE A 131 8.13 17.33 0.72
CA ILE A 131 8.41 16.54 1.92
C ILE A 131 9.74 16.94 2.56
N ALA A 132 10.79 17.16 1.77
CA ALA A 132 12.12 17.52 2.25
C ALA A 132 12.16 18.88 2.96
N LYS A 133 11.22 19.78 2.66
CA LYS A 133 11.07 21.08 3.34
C LYS A 133 10.49 20.94 4.75
N SER A 134 9.83 19.82 5.05
CA SER A 134 9.28 19.57 6.39
C SER A 134 10.39 19.30 7.40
N ASP A 135 10.34 19.97 8.55
CA ASP A 135 11.29 19.76 9.63
C ASP A 135 11.13 18.37 10.29
N SER A 136 9.99 17.72 10.10
CA SER A 136 9.74 16.35 10.59
C SER A 136 10.35 15.27 9.70
N PHE A 137 10.72 15.58 8.45
CA PHE A 137 11.33 14.62 7.54
C PHE A 137 12.84 14.60 7.74
N LEU A 138 13.39 13.46 8.14
CA LEU A 138 14.81 13.27 8.46
C LEU A 138 15.36 14.41 9.33
N PRO A 139 14.81 14.58 10.54
CA PRO A 139 15.15 15.72 11.41
C PRO A 139 16.62 15.71 11.84
N GLU A 140 17.27 14.55 11.77
CA GLU A 140 18.69 14.37 12.06
C GLU A 140 19.65 14.93 11.00
N TYR A 141 19.13 15.31 9.81
CA TYR A 141 19.95 15.83 8.70
C TYR A 141 19.63 17.29 8.40
N ASP A 142 20.69 18.06 8.17
CA ASP A 142 20.60 19.43 7.75
C ASP A 142 19.84 19.59 6.41
N LYS A 143 19.24 20.76 6.21
CA LYS A 143 18.51 21.07 4.97
C LYS A 143 19.38 20.94 3.73
N ASN A 144 20.67 21.27 3.83
CA ASN A 144 21.63 21.16 2.73
C ASN A 144 21.82 19.70 2.28
N ILE A 145 21.89 18.76 3.21
CA ILE A 145 22.03 17.33 2.90
C ILE A 145 20.81 16.83 2.08
N LYS A 146 19.62 17.20 2.51
CA LYS A 146 18.37 16.85 1.82
C LYS A 146 18.29 17.51 0.43
N GLN A 147 18.75 18.77 0.33
CA GLN A 147 18.75 19.48 -0.95
C GLN A 147 19.77 18.92 -1.93
N ASP A 148 20.99 18.59 -1.47
CA ASP A 148 22.02 17.94 -2.29
C ASP A 148 21.52 16.60 -2.83
N ALA A 149 20.86 15.81 -2.00
CA ALA A 149 20.25 14.53 -2.40
C ALA A 149 19.16 14.72 -3.47
N LEU A 150 18.28 15.70 -3.30
CA LEU A 150 17.25 16.05 -4.30
C LEU A 150 17.83 16.49 -5.64
N ASN A 151 18.87 17.32 -5.60
CA ASN A 151 19.55 17.81 -6.80
C ASN A 151 20.16 16.64 -7.58
N LEU A 152 20.84 15.72 -6.89
CA LEU A 152 21.43 14.54 -7.52
C LEU A 152 20.34 13.60 -8.13
N ILE A 153 19.24 13.36 -7.41
CA ILE A 153 18.13 12.57 -7.96
C ILE A 153 17.53 13.22 -9.21
N ARG A 154 17.44 14.56 -9.24
CA ARG A 154 16.96 15.32 -10.39
C ARG A 154 17.91 15.21 -11.58
N GLU A 155 19.23 15.29 -11.33
CA GLU A 155 20.26 15.09 -12.37
C GLU A 155 20.17 13.69 -13.00
N LEU A 156 19.96 12.68 -12.18
CA LEU A 156 19.96 11.26 -12.58
C LEU A 156 18.58 10.72 -13.00
N LYS A 157 17.54 11.54 -13.02
CA LYS A 157 16.14 11.06 -13.25
C LYS A 157 15.97 10.23 -14.53
N GLY A 158 16.76 10.53 -15.57
CA GLY A 158 16.67 9.85 -16.87
C GLY A 158 17.30 8.47 -16.91
N SER A 159 18.23 8.18 -16.01
CA SER A 159 18.93 6.89 -15.90
C SER A 159 18.50 6.08 -14.67
N ALA A 160 17.71 6.68 -13.77
CA ALA A 160 17.26 6.03 -12.56
C ALA A 160 16.30 4.87 -12.85
N LYS A 161 16.54 3.70 -12.26
CA LYS A 161 15.62 2.56 -12.33
C LYS A 161 14.31 2.85 -11.59
N GLU A 162 14.40 3.46 -10.43
CA GLU A 162 13.26 3.83 -9.62
C GLU A 162 13.52 5.13 -8.86
N ILE A 163 12.53 6.02 -8.89
CA ILE A 163 12.51 7.23 -8.09
C ILE A 163 11.38 7.11 -7.07
N SER A 164 11.73 7.12 -5.80
CA SER A 164 10.80 7.00 -4.68
C SER A 164 11.30 7.80 -3.47
N LEU A 165 10.44 7.99 -2.46
CA LEU A 165 10.87 8.62 -1.21
C LEU A 165 12.00 7.83 -0.53
N ARG A 166 12.04 6.49 -0.70
CA ARG A 166 13.16 5.65 -0.23
C ARG A 166 14.48 6.04 -0.89
N THR A 167 14.45 6.38 -2.18
CA THR A 167 15.63 6.89 -2.90
C THR A 167 16.15 8.17 -2.24
N LEU A 168 15.28 9.13 -1.92
CA LEU A 168 15.68 10.36 -1.24
C LEU A 168 16.29 10.08 0.16
N ILE A 169 15.67 9.20 0.93
CA ILE A 169 16.18 8.79 2.25
C ILE A 169 17.58 8.18 2.12
N SER A 170 17.76 7.25 1.19
CA SER A 170 19.04 6.55 0.98
C SER A 170 20.14 7.51 0.52
N VAL A 171 19.86 8.38 -0.45
CA VAL A 171 20.84 9.37 -0.93
C VAL A 171 21.19 10.38 0.17
N SER A 172 20.23 10.80 0.97
CA SER A 172 20.50 11.69 2.13
C SER A 172 21.42 11.03 3.14
N LYS A 173 21.23 9.73 3.42
CA LYS A 173 22.11 8.94 4.31
C LYS A 173 23.53 8.82 3.73
N ILE A 174 23.65 8.50 2.44
CA ILE A 174 24.94 8.42 1.77
C ILE A 174 25.67 9.78 1.81
N ARG A 175 24.94 10.88 1.52
CA ARG A 175 25.48 12.23 1.56
C ARG A 175 25.97 12.62 2.96
N ALA A 176 25.23 12.26 3.99
CA ALA A 176 25.61 12.55 5.37
C ALA A 176 26.86 11.76 5.80
N SER A 177 26.94 10.48 5.40
CA SER A 177 28.03 9.58 5.80
C SER A 177 29.31 9.78 4.99
N ASN A 178 29.20 10.16 3.73
CA ASN A 178 30.34 10.32 2.83
C ASN A 178 30.24 11.62 2.00
N PRO A 179 30.51 12.78 2.59
CA PRO A 179 30.31 14.07 1.93
C PRO A 179 31.14 14.29 0.66
N LYS A 180 32.27 13.59 0.51
CA LYS A 180 33.18 13.78 -0.64
C LYS A 180 32.75 12.96 -1.86
N ASP A 181 32.45 11.68 -1.65
CA ASP A 181 32.24 10.72 -2.74
C ASP A 181 30.76 10.27 -2.86
N TYR A 182 29.84 10.97 -2.20
CA TYR A 182 28.42 10.56 -2.16
C TYR A 182 27.77 10.47 -3.54
N LYS A 183 28.23 11.28 -4.50
CA LYS A 183 27.63 11.30 -5.84
C LYS A 183 27.83 9.96 -6.55
N ASP A 184 29.04 9.46 -6.58
CA ASP A 184 29.37 8.19 -7.26
C ASP A 184 28.66 7.00 -6.60
N LEU A 185 28.63 6.98 -5.26
CA LEU A 185 27.93 5.94 -4.51
C LEU A 185 26.42 5.99 -4.72
N ALA A 186 25.85 7.17 -4.71
CA ALA A 186 24.40 7.33 -4.91
C ALA A 186 24.00 7.08 -6.37
N GLU A 187 24.79 7.46 -7.35
CA GLU A 187 24.58 7.16 -8.76
C GLU A 187 24.54 5.64 -8.98
N TYR A 188 25.53 4.92 -8.45
CA TYR A 188 25.54 3.46 -8.51
C TYR A 188 24.25 2.86 -7.92
N MET A 189 23.79 3.34 -6.77
CA MET A 189 22.57 2.86 -6.12
C MET A 189 21.30 3.19 -6.92
N ILE A 190 21.24 4.36 -7.56
CA ILE A 190 20.06 4.83 -8.29
C ILE A 190 19.95 4.15 -9.65
N CYS A 191 21.06 3.92 -10.32
CA CYS A 191 21.11 3.45 -11.71
C CYS A 191 21.40 1.94 -11.84
N ALA A 192 21.96 1.28 -10.81
CA ALA A 192 22.20 -0.15 -10.80
C ALA A 192 20.92 -0.96 -10.62
#